data_2378553114a24f6a8b30a7d7f5c81395
#
_entry.id   2378553114a24f6a8b30a7d7f5c81395
#
_cell.length_a   1.000
_cell.length_b   1.000
_cell.length_c   1.000
_cell.angle_alpha   90.00
_cell.angle_beta   90.00
_cell.angle_gamma   90.00
#
_symmetry.space_group_name_H-M   'P 1'
#
loop_
_entity.id
_entity.type
_entity.pdbx_description
1 polymer ?
#
loop_
_entity_poly.entity_id
_entity_poly.type
_entity_poly.pdbx_seq_one_letter_code
_entity_poly.pdbx_strand_id
1 'polypeptide(L)'
;MKKTLLTGVLATVALLGGTTAARAQAITIQNGATYRLTHYGVVADNSAAAFGVPAGTALCFDVDRNLTTAGAFINQWGENANDGQQFVFELQSDNSYKLRHKGTVMYVQPVGLAKTANTRIEQNVLLTTGDDAQRWFITDPGNNGRYKFTLKNSANAQGVSQVLEIGFGSPAPGAQTNLFDDNGFEQAQRWTLTRTVLATRNGAASPVWLQAYPNPATPGQALNLRVEAQRSGPADIEVIDGLGRRVHRQQATLAVGGNPLVLATSNLAPGLYLVRLHQGDAIQQTQFIQQ
;
A
#
# COMPACT_ATOMS: atom_id res chain seq x y z
N MET A 1 -61.62 -47.94 22.26
CA MET A 1 -61.17 -46.84 21.41
C MET A 1 -60.07 -46.10 22.14
N LYS A 2 -58.83 -46.33 21.83
CA LYS A 2 -57.67 -45.65 22.43
C LYS A 2 -57.19 -44.61 21.42
N LYS A 3 -57.22 -43.31 21.80
CA LYS A 3 -56.65 -42.20 21.00
C LYS A 3 -55.18 -42.04 21.37
N THR A 4 -54.29 -42.22 20.44
CA THR A 4 -52.85 -41.98 20.57
C THR A 4 -52.63 -40.51 20.20
N LEU A 5 -52.10 -39.71 21.15
CA LEU A 5 -51.62 -38.37 20.86
C LEU A 5 -50.17 -38.48 20.33
N LEU A 6 -49.96 -37.91 19.16
CA LEU A 6 -48.64 -37.75 18.53
C LEU A 6 -48.06 -36.39 18.97
N THR A 7 -47.02 -36.44 19.81
CA THR A 7 -46.28 -35.25 20.26
C THR A 7 -45.20 -34.94 19.23
N GLY A 8 -45.37 -33.86 18.48
CA GLY A 8 -44.35 -33.36 17.57
C GLY A 8 -43.28 -32.62 18.33
N VAL A 9 -42.03 -33.07 18.23
CA VAL A 9 -40.86 -32.35 18.73
C VAL A 9 -40.38 -31.41 17.64
N LEU A 10 -40.53 -30.11 17.88
CA LEU A 10 -39.93 -29.07 17.04
C LEU A 10 -38.43 -28.95 17.41
N ALA A 11 -37.55 -29.42 16.53
CA ALA A 11 -36.11 -29.18 16.67
C ALA A 11 -35.78 -27.77 16.12
N THR A 12 -35.46 -26.87 17.02
CA THR A 12 -34.95 -25.55 16.69
C THR A 12 -33.47 -25.70 16.32
N VAL A 13 -33.14 -25.59 15.04
CA VAL A 13 -31.75 -25.51 14.60
C VAL A 13 -31.28 -24.07 14.81
N ALA A 14 -30.46 -23.85 15.84
CA ALA A 14 -29.74 -22.60 16.02
C ALA A 14 -28.60 -22.54 14.99
N LEU A 15 -28.71 -21.70 13.96
CA LEU A 15 -27.59 -21.33 13.11
C LEU A 15 -26.63 -20.48 13.96
N LEU A 16 -25.56 -21.09 14.44
CA LEU A 16 -24.38 -20.36 14.93
C LEU A 16 -23.66 -19.77 13.69
N GLY A 17 -24.02 -18.53 13.35
CA GLY A 17 -23.27 -17.71 12.40
C GLY A 17 -21.90 -17.37 12.99
N GLY A 18 -20.94 -18.24 12.79
CA GLY A 18 -19.55 -17.91 13.06
C GLY A 18 -19.08 -16.88 12.05
N THR A 19 -18.91 -15.64 12.46
CA THR A 19 -18.14 -14.64 11.69
C THR A 19 -16.70 -15.12 11.67
N THR A 20 -16.28 -15.80 10.61
CA THR A 20 -14.87 -16.03 10.34
C THR A 20 -14.25 -14.65 10.10
N ALA A 21 -13.52 -14.14 11.09
CA ALA A 21 -12.66 -12.96 10.88
C ALA A 21 -11.78 -13.26 9.66
N ALA A 22 -11.89 -12.42 8.63
CA ALA A 22 -11.04 -12.54 7.46
C ALA A 22 -9.59 -12.47 7.91
N ARG A 23 -8.85 -13.57 7.78
CA ARG A 23 -7.43 -13.62 8.10
C ARG A 23 -6.70 -12.71 7.11
N ALA A 24 -5.88 -11.78 7.61
CA ALA A 24 -5.03 -10.98 6.75
C ALA A 24 -4.15 -11.92 5.93
N GLN A 25 -4.22 -11.81 4.61
CA GLN A 25 -3.41 -12.63 3.71
C GLN A 25 -2.00 -12.03 3.62
N ALA A 26 -0.98 -12.87 3.72
CA ALA A 26 0.39 -12.45 3.49
C ALA A 26 0.53 -11.87 2.06
N ILE A 27 1.14 -10.69 1.97
CA ILE A 27 1.38 -10.01 0.69
C ILE A 27 2.85 -10.15 0.29
N THR A 28 3.12 -10.23 -1.00
CA THR A 28 4.49 -10.09 -1.52
C THR A 28 4.89 -8.62 -1.48
N ILE A 29 5.94 -8.30 -0.70
CA ILE A 29 6.46 -6.94 -0.63
C ILE A 29 7.20 -6.63 -1.94
N GLN A 30 6.76 -5.59 -2.64
CA GLN A 30 7.31 -5.19 -3.94
C GLN A 30 8.31 -4.04 -3.75
N ASN A 31 9.47 -4.16 -4.40
CA ASN A 31 10.49 -3.11 -4.42
C ASN A 31 9.94 -1.82 -5.03
N GLY A 32 10.20 -0.69 -4.39
CA GLY A 32 9.76 0.64 -4.82
C GLY A 32 8.27 0.91 -4.57
N ALA A 33 7.50 -0.05 -4.06
CA ALA A 33 6.10 0.17 -3.71
C ALA A 33 5.95 0.90 -2.37
N THR A 34 4.85 1.63 -2.24
CA THR A 34 4.54 2.39 -1.02
C THR A 34 3.58 1.59 -0.15
N TYR A 35 3.88 1.55 1.14
CA TYR A 35 3.09 0.84 2.14
C TYR A 35 2.79 1.74 3.34
N ARG A 36 1.65 1.48 3.96
CA ARG A 36 1.31 1.91 5.31
C ARG A 36 1.52 0.73 6.26
N LEU A 37 2.12 1.00 7.41
CA LEU A 37 2.26 0.03 8.49
C LEU A 37 1.16 0.31 9.51
N THR A 38 0.26 -0.64 9.71
CA THR A 38 -0.82 -0.53 10.68
C THR A 38 -0.52 -1.41 11.88
N HIS A 39 -0.60 -0.83 13.05
CA HIS A 39 -0.44 -1.53 14.32
C HIS A 39 -1.62 -2.48 14.57
N TYR A 40 -1.43 -3.46 15.45
CA TYR A 40 -2.46 -4.44 15.77
C TYR A 40 -3.71 -3.85 16.45
N GLY A 41 -3.53 -2.78 17.22
CA GLY A 41 -4.60 -2.16 17.99
C GLY A 41 -5.38 -1.12 17.19
N VAL A 42 -6.51 -0.76 17.75
CA VAL A 42 -7.29 0.41 17.36
C VAL A 42 -7.38 1.37 18.55
N VAL A 43 -7.71 2.62 18.27
CA VAL A 43 -7.94 3.63 19.32
C VAL A 43 -9.06 3.14 20.26
N ALA A 44 -8.76 3.07 21.55
CA ALA A 44 -9.65 2.45 22.54
C ALA A 44 -10.87 3.32 22.91
N ASP A 45 -10.70 4.65 22.86
CA ASP A 45 -11.73 5.61 23.29
C ASP A 45 -11.72 6.90 22.43
N ASN A 46 -12.60 7.83 22.74
CA ASN A 46 -12.71 9.10 22.03
C ASN A 46 -11.82 10.23 22.57
N SER A 47 -10.80 9.94 23.37
CA SER A 47 -9.92 10.96 23.95
C SER A 47 -9.18 11.80 22.88
N ALA A 48 -8.93 11.22 21.72
CA ALA A 48 -8.32 11.89 20.58
C ALA A 48 -9.31 12.29 19.46
N ALA A 49 -10.62 12.18 19.69
CA ALA A 49 -11.63 12.50 18.66
C ALA A 49 -11.57 13.95 18.16
N ALA A 50 -11.21 14.90 19.03
CA ALA A 50 -11.02 16.30 18.67
C ALA A 50 -9.87 16.53 17.68
N PHE A 51 -8.95 15.56 17.58
CA PHE A 51 -7.83 15.55 16.62
C PHE A 51 -8.12 14.68 15.38
N GLY A 52 -9.39 14.31 15.16
CA GLY A 52 -9.80 13.46 14.03
C GLY A 52 -9.50 11.96 14.22
N VAL A 53 -9.30 11.51 15.45
CA VAL A 53 -8.96 10.12 15.79
C VAL A 53 -9.97 9.54 16.78
N PRO A 54 -11.20 9.21 16.33
CA PRO A 54 -12.22 8.62 17.22
C PRO A 54 -11.88 7.17 17.58
N ALA A 55 -12.60 6.63 18.57
CA ALA A 55 -12.53 5.22 18.94
C ALA A 55 -12.75 4.31 17.71
N GLY A 56 -12.03 3.20 17.65
CA GLY A 56 -12.07 2.25 16.53
C GLY A 56 -11.19 2.63 15.35
N THR A 57 -10.57 3.82 15.33
CA THR A 57 -9.62 4.20 14.27
C THR A 57 -8.38 3.30 14.33
N ALA A 58 -7.95 2.77 13.17
CA ALA A 58 -6.70 2.03 13.07
C ALA A 58 -5.50 2.93 13.39
N LEU A 59 -4.48 2.37 14.03
CA LEU A 59 -3.26 3.08 14.41
C LEU A 59 -2.13 2.75 13.44
N CYS A 60 -1.51 3.76 12.89
CA CYS A 60 -0.47 3.63 11.88
C CYS A 60 0.88 4.20 12.35
N PHE A 61 1.95 3.65 11.85
CA PHE A 61 3.30 4.19 11.92
C PHE A 61 3.30 5.55 11.22
N ASP A 62 3.64 6.64 11.94
CA ASP A 62 3.35 8.01 11.52
C ASP A 62 4.53 8.93 11.85
N VAL A 63 5.02 9.65 10.87
CA VAL A 63 5.99 10.74 11.08
C VAL A 63 5.29 11.89 11.77
N ASP A 64 5.74 12.26 12.95
CA ASP A 64 5.13 13.29 13.80
C ASP A 64 4.75 14.53 12.98
N ARG A 65 3.45 14.88 13.00
CA ARG A 65 2.87 16.02 12.28
C ARG A 65 3.20 16.08 10.78
N ASN A 66 3.50 14.95 10.16
CA ASN A 66 3.91 14.89 8.74
C ASN A 66 5.14 15.77 8.44
N LEU A 67 6.08 15.90 9.38
CA LEU A 67 7.30 16.68 9.20
C LEU A 67 8.17 16.07 8.10
N THR A 68 8.85 16.93 7.35
CA THR A 68 9.74 16.52 6.25
C THR A 68 11.22 16.71 6.57
N THR A 69 11.55 17.08 7.80
CA THR A 69 12.91 17.36 8.28
C THR A 69 13.59 16.12 8.85
N ALA A 70 14.91 16.09 8.81
CA ALA A 70 15.72 15.10 9.49
C ALA A 70 15.53 15.20 11.01
N GLY A 71 15.58 14.05 11.71
CA GLY A 71 15.39 13.96 13.15
C GLY A 71 13.94 14.01 13.61
N ALA A 72 12.97 14.09 12.68
CA ALA A 72 11.55 14.00 13.07
C ALA A 72 11.23 12.60 13.60
N PHE A 73 10.64 12.54 14.80
CA PHE A 73 10.26 11.28 15.41
C PHE A 73 9.14 10.59 14.65
N ILE A 74 9.11 9.28 14.77
CA ILE A 74 8.00 8.46 14.29
C ILE A 74 7.29 7.90 15.50
N ASN A 75 5.97 8.09 15.52
CA ASN A 75 5.06 7.62 16.57
C ASN A 75 3.99 6.73 15.92
N GLN A 76 3.00 6.28 16.66
CA GLN A 76 1.75 5.83 16.04
C GLN A 76 0.70 6.95 16.11
N TRP A 77 -0.13 7.03 15.07
CA TRP A 77 -1.26 7.94 15.02
C TRP A 77 -2.45 7.30 14.32
N GLY A 78 -3.63 7.85 14.53
CA GLY A 78 -4.83 7.40 13.83
C GLY A 78 -4.65 7.47 12.31
N GLU A 79 -5.17 6.45 11.60
CA GLU A 79 -5.11 6.38 10.15
C GLU A 79 -5.66 7.66 9.50
N ASN A 80 -4.90 8.23 8.59
CA ASN A 80 -5.26 9.41 7.80
C ASN A 80 -4.68 9.31 6.39
N ALA A 81 -4.91 10.33 5.56
CA ALA A 81 -4.45 10.33 4.17
C ALA A 81 -3.05 10.97 3.98
N ASN A 82 -2.37 11.39 5.04
CA ASN A 82 -1.11 12.12 4.95
C ASN A 82 0.04 11.21 4.50
N ASP A 83 1.02 11.81 3.86
CA ASP A 83 2.23 11.11 3.42
C ASP A 83 3.10 10.63 4.59
N GLY A 84 2.98 11.24 5.79
CA GLY A 84 3.67 10.80 7.01
C GLY A 84 3.39 9.36 7.45
N GLN A 85 2.31 8.75 6.94
CA GLN A 85 1.96 7.34 7.17
C GLN A 85 2.32 6.42 5.99
N GLN A 86 3.04 6.93 4.99
CA GLN A 86 3.32 6.22 3.75
C GLN A 86 4.83 6.10 3.53
N PHE A 87 5.30 4.87 3.36
CA PHE A 87 6.72 4.58 3.22
C PHE A 87 6.99 3.78 1.96
N VAL A 88 7.95 4.24 1.16
CA VAL A 88 8.45 3.51 -0.02
C VAL A 88 9.45 2.47 0.47
N PHE A 89 9.24 1.20 0.12
CA PHE A 89 10.10 0.09 0.51
C PHE A 89 11.13 -0.17 -0.58
N GLU A 90 12.39 0.09 -0.29
CA GLU A 90 13.49 -0.02 -1.23
C GLU A 90 14.34 -1.26 -0.90
N LEU A 91 14.19 -2.31 -1.72
CA LEU A 91 14.91 -3.58 -1.55
C LEU A 91 16.42 -3.39 -1.75
N GLN A 92 17.18 -3.94 -0.84
CA GLN A 92 18.65 -3.94 -0.88
C GLN A 92 19.19 -5.30 -1.34
N SER A 93 20.46 -5.34 -1.73
CA SER A 93 21.11 -6.57 -2.25
C SER A 93 21.19 -7.73 -1.26
N ASP A 94 21.03 -7.47 0.04
CA ASP A 94 21.01 -8.46 1.12
C ASP A 94 19.61 -8.87 1.55
N ASN A 95 18.58 -8.56 0.75
CA ASN A 95 17.16 -8.79 1.04
C ASN A 95 16.60 -7.99 2.24
N SER A 96 17.33 -7.02 2.77
CA SER A 96 16.79 -6.01 3.66
C SER A 96 16.07 -4.91 2.87
N TYR A 97 15.32 -4.08 3.57
CA TYR A 97 14.63 -2.92 2.99
C TYR A 97 15.06 -1.65 3.70
N LYS A 98 15.23 -0.57 2.93
CA LYS A 98 15.17 0.78 3.46
C LYS A 98 13.75 1.30 3.33
N LEU A 99 13.26 1.99 4.36
CA LEU A 99 11.92 2.57 4.41
C LEU A 99 12.05 4.07 4.24
N ARG A 100 11.69 4.59 3.07
CA ARG A 100 11.75 6.03 2.79
C ARG A 100 10.37 6.65 2.98
N HIS A 101 10.29 7.72 3.76
CA HIS A 101 9.08 8.51 3.90
C HIS A 101 8.65 9.06 2.53
N LYS A 102 7.41 8.81 2.14
CA LYS A 102 6.86 9.23 0.85
C LYS A 102 6.92 10.76 0.69
N GLY A 103 7.28 11.21 -0.51
CA GLY A 103 7.41 12.64 -0.79
C GLY A 103 8.67 13.30 -0.21
N THR A 104 9.53 12.55 0.45
CA THR A 104 10.79 13.04 1.00
C THR A 104 11.98 12.18 0.56
N VAL A 105 13.18 12.57 1.02
CA VAL A 105 14.42 11.77 0.91
C VAL A 105 14.86 11.24 2.28
N MET A 106 13.95 11.21 3.26
CA MET A 106 14.24 10.77 4.62
C MET A 106 13.94 9.28 4.79
N TYR A 107 14.78 8.59 5.57
CA TYR A 107 14.72 7.15 5.82
C TYR A 107 14.53 6.85 7.30
N VAL A 108 13.82 5.77 7.58
CA VAL A 108 13.52 5.29 8.94
C VAL A 108 14.76 4.71 9.58
N GLN A 109 15.13 5.22 10.75
CA GLN A 109 16.26 4.75 11.55
C GLN A 109 16.00 4.94 13.04
N PRO A 110 16.75 4.25 13.93
CA PRO A 110 16.81 4.61 15.33
C PRO A 110 17.61 5.91 15.56
N VAL A 111 17.20 6.68 16.55
CA VAL A 111 17.85 7.93 16.97
C VAL A 111 19.34 7.66 17.24
N GLY A 112 20.19 8.53 16.69
CA GLY A 112 21.65 8.42 16.86
C GLY A 112 22.26 7.13 16.30
N LEU A 113 21.53 6.40 15.44
CA LEU A 113 21.91 5.10 14.88
C LEU A 113 22.13 4.01 15.94
N ALA A 114 21.61 4.22 17.16
CA ALA A 114 21.77 3.28 18.26
C ALA A 114 20.91 2.02 18.01
N LYS A 115 21.49 0.85 18.25
CA LYS A 115 20.85 -0.46 18.00
C LYS A 115 20.50 -1.18 19.30
N THR A 116 20.08 -0.42 20.30
CA THR A 116 19.72 -0.92 21.64
C THR A 116 18.24 -0.79 21.91
N ALA A 117 17.71 -1.63 22.79
CA ALA A 117 16.31 -1.57 23.23
C ALA A 117 15.97 -0.18 23.77
N ASN A 118 14.70 0.23 23.61
CA ASN A 118 14.15 1.53 24.00
C ASN A 118 14.70 2.73 23.21
N THR A 119 15.49 2.51 22.14
CA THR A 119 15.87 3.60 21.23
C THR A 119 14.70 4.00 20.36
N ARG A 120 14.30 5.29 20.42
CA ARG A 120 13.21 5.82 19.59
C ARG A 120 13.53 5.76 18.11
N ILE A 121 12.49 5.73 17.31
CA ILE A 121 12.60 5.76 15.84
C ILE A 121 12.38 7.19 15.34
N GLU A 122 13.19 7.57 14.37
CA GLU A 122 13.13 8.86 13.65
C GLU A 122 13.23 8.64 12.15
N GLN A 123 12.96 9.68 11.38
CA GLN A 123 13.40 9.75 9.99
C GLN A 123 14.67 10.61 9.89
N ASN A 124 15.59 10.23 8.98
CA ASN A 124 16.81 11.00 8.77
C ASN A 124 17.32 10.83 7.32
N VAL A 125 18.33 11.62 6.95
CA VAL A 125 18.92 11.56 5.60
C VAL A 125 19.45 10.17 5.28
N LEU A 126 19.52 9.85 3.99
CA LEU A 126 20.09 8.60 3.51
C LEU A 126 21.56 8.45 3.96
N LEU A 127 21.87 7.32 4.56
CA LEU A 127 23.24 6.91 4.80
C LEU A 127 23.77 6.14 3.58
N THR A 128 24.91 6.56 3.06
CA THR A 128 25.58 5.91 1.92
C THR A 128 26.63 4.88 2.37
N THR A 129 27.10 4.98 3.60
CA THR A 129 28.02 4.04 4.25
C THR A 129 27.59 3.79 5.68
N GLY A 130 27.88 2.60 6.24
CA GLY A 130 27.47 2.25 7.61
C GLY A 130 25.94 2.25 7.81
N ASP A 131 25.19 1.96 6.77
CA ASP A 131 23.74 2.15 6.68
C ASP A 131 22.91 1.04 7.32
N ASP A 132 23.50 0.14 8.11
CA ASP A 132 22.80 -0.95 8.77
C ASP A 132 21.64 -0.46 9.67
N ALA A 133 21.76 0.74 10.24
CA ALA A 133 20.71 1.35 11.04
C ALA A 133 19.49 1.83 10.23
N GLN A 134 19.58 1.85 8.89
CA GLN A 134 18.48 2.13 7.98
C GLN A 134 17.99 0.88 7.24
N ARG A 135 18.48 -0.32 7.60
CA ARG A 135 18.16 -1.58 6.93
C ARG A 135 17.34 -2.48 7.83
N TRP A 136 16.20 -2.92 7.31
CA TRP A 136 15.21 -3.71 8.01
C TRP A 136 14.95 -5.03 7.28
N PHE A 137 15.12 -6.16 7.97
CA PHE A 137 14.63 -7.43 7.49
C PHE A 137 13.16 -7.56 7.85
N ILE A 138 12.32 -7.86 6.85
CA ILE A 138 10.87 -7.92 7.01
C ILE A 138 10.45 -9.38 6.82
N THR A 139 9.87 -9.97 7.86
CA THR A 139 9.42 -11.35 7.86
C THR A 139 7.99 -11.46 8.35
N ASP A 140 7.27 -12.48 7.91
CA ASP A 140 5.94 -12.86 8.42
C ASP A 140 6.06 -14.24 9.10
N PRO A 141 6.41 -14.29 10.40
CA PRO A 141 6.70 -15.56 11.08
C PRO A 141 5.49 -16.50 11.18
N GLY A 142 4.30 -15.93 11.18
CA GLY A 142 3.04 -16.70 11.26
C GLY A 142 2.39 -16.99 9.90
N ASN A 143 2.96 -16.50 8.81
CA ASN A 143 2.36 -16.52 7.48
C ASN A 143 0.87 -16.08 7.50
N ASN A 144 0.62 -14.99 8.20
CA ASN A 144 -0.73 -14.49 8.48
C ASN A 144 -0.91 -13.00 8.17
N GLY A 145 0.04 -12.38 7.43
CA GLY A 145 0.03 -10.97 7.08
C GLY A 145 0.46 -10.04 8.21
N ARG A 146 1.12 -10.58 9.24
CA ARG A 146 1.65 -9.82 10.37
C ARG A 146 3.16 -9.80 10.34
N TYR A 147 3.71 -8.70 9.89
CA TYR A 147 5.12 -8.54 9.59
C TYR A 147 5.91 -8.05 10.79
N LYS A 148 7.08 -8.64 10.96
CA LYS A 148 8.12 -8.23 11.89
C LYS A 148 9.20 -7.46 11.15
N PHE A 149 9.64 -6.34 11.69
CA PHE A 149 10.71 -5.52 11.15
C PHE A 149 11.92 -5.62 12.06
N THR A 150 12.93 -6.39 11.66
CA THR A 150 14.17 -6.60 12.42
C THR A 150 15.26 -5.67 11.88
N LEU A 151 15.85 -4.86 12.76
CA LEU A 151 16.95 -3.99 12.40
C LEU A 151 18.20 -4.81 12.10
N LYS A 152 18.90 -4.50 11.02
CA LYS A 152 20.10 -5.21 10.61
C LYS A 152 21.24 -5.05 11.62
N ASN A 153 21.94 -6.16 11.92
CA ASN A 153 23.09 -6.21 12.83
C ASN A 153 22.80 -5.57 14.20
N SER A 154 21.63 -5.87 14.77
CA SER A 154 21.15 -5.30 16.02
C SER A 154 21.08 -6.28 17.18
N ALA A 155 21.68 -7.48 17.05
CA ALA A 155 21.68 -8.45 18.12
C ALA A 155 22.41 -7.91 19.37
N ASN A 156 21.76 -8.04 20.54
CA ASN A 156 22.34 -7.70 21.82
C ASN A 156 23.36 -8.77 22.28
N ALA A 157 23.94 -8.62 23.47
CA ALA A 157 24.95 -9.55 23.99
C ALA A 157 24.41 -10.99 24.18
N GLN A 158 23.09 -11.16 24.26
CA GLN A 158 22.42 -12.46 24.35
C GLN A 158 22.04 -13.04 22.96
N GLY A 159 22.42 -12.36 21.87
CA GLY A 159 22.09 -12.77 20.52
C GLY A 159 20.66 -12.42 20.07
N VAL A 160 19.92 -11.65 20.88
CA VAL A 160 18.53 -11.23 20.54
C VAL A 160 18.56 -9.97 19.68
N SER A 161 17.93 -10.04 18.52
CA SER A 161 17.84 -8.90 17.61
C SER A 161 16.83 -7.85 18.08
N GLN A 162 17.06 -6.60 17.67
CA GLN A 162 16.13 -5.51 17.93
C GLN A 162 15.10 -5.44 16.79
N VAL A 163 13.84 -5.27 17.19
CA VAL A 163 12.71 -5.13 16.25
C VAL A 163 11.97 -3.80 16.46
N LEU A 164 11.27 -3.36 15.43
CA LEU A 164 10.39 -2.21 15.50
C LEU A 164 9.19 -2.53 16.40
N GLU A 165 8.96 -1.68 17.39
CA GLU A 165 7.93 -1.87 18.41
C GLU A 165 7.13 -0.59 18.65
N ILE A 166 5.85 -0.72 19.00
CA ILE A 166 5.12 0.30 19.77
C ILE A 166 5.36 0.07 21.25
N GLY A 167 5.82 1.09 21.94
CA GLY A 167 6.14 1.01 23.36
C GLY A 167 5.02 0.35 24.17
N PHE A 168 5.33 -0.80 24.75
CA PHE A 168 4.40 -1.64 25.54
C PHE A 168 3.14 -2.09 24.81
N GLY A 169 3.09 -2.05 23.46
CA GLY A 169 1.88 -2.35 22.69
C GLY A 169 0.74 -1.37 22.92
N SER A 170 1.06 -0.13 23.29
CA SER A 170 0.08 0.90 23.64
C SER A 170 -0.95 1.14 22.53
N PRO A 171 -2.26 1.16 22.83
CA PRO A 171 -3.31 1.53 21.87
C PRO A 171 -3.56 3.05 21.80
N ALA A 172 -2.71 3.86 22.44
CA ALA A 172 -2.90 5.32 22.48
C ALA A 172 -2.34 6.00 21.23
N PRO A 173 -3.08 6.93 20.60
CA PRO A 173 -2.52 7.83 19.60
C PRO A 173 -1.34 8.62 20.17
N GLY A 174 -0.26 8.79 19.41
CA GLY A 174 0.96 9.45 19.85
C GLY A 174 1.93 8.54 20.62
N ALA A 175 1.61 7.27 20.85
CA ALA A 175 2.55 6.36 21.49
C ALA A 175 3.83 6.23 20.64
N GLN A 176 4.96 6.15 21.33
CA GLN A 176 6.28 6.13 20.72
C GLN A 176 6.55 4.82 20.01
N THR A 177 7.21 4.90 18.87
CA THR A 177 7.87 3.76 18.24
C THR A 177 9.33 3.71 18.68
N ASN A 178 9.80 2.52 18.98
CA ASN A 178 11.16 2.27 19.44
C ASN A 178 11.69 0.93 18.93
N LEU A 179 12.97 0.70 19.11
CA LEU A 179 13.55 -0.62 19.07
C LEU A 179 13.28 -1.34 20.38
N PHE A 180 13.04 -2.64 20.30
CA PHE A 180 13.01 -3.51 21.48
C PHE A 180 13.50 -4.92 21.14
N ASP A 181 13.88 -5.68 22.15
CA ASP A 181 14.28 -7.07 22.00
C ASP A 181 13.15 -7.89 21.35
N ASP A 182 13.47 -8.71 20.35
CA ASP A 182 12.49 -9.62 19.77
C ASP A 182 12.06 -10.66 20.80
N ASN A 183 10.97 -10.40 21.48
CA ASN A 183 10.39 -11.25 22.52
C ASN A 183 9.11 -11.96 22.06
N GLY A 184 8.72 -11.77 20.79
CA GLY A 184 7.52 -12.38 20.22
C GLY A 184 6.20 -11.72 20.64
N PHE A 185 6.22 -10.56 21.32
CA PHE A 185 5.00 -9.86 21.70
C PHE A 185 4.28 -9.28 20.47
N GLU A 186 3.37 -10.05 19.91
CA GLU A 186 2.71 -9.72 18.64
C GLU A 186 1.99 -8.37 18.65
N GLN A 187 1.35 -8.02 19.77
CA GLN A 187 0.60 -6.78 19.91
C GLN A 187 1.47 -5.52 19.86
N ALA A 188 2.77 -5.65 20.13
CA ALA A 188 3.70 -4.53 20.07
C ALA A 188 4.60 -4.58 18.83
N GLN A 189 4.98 -5.79 18.38
CA GLN A 189 6.07 -6.03 17.45
C GLN A 189 5.63 -6.54 16.08
N ARG A 190 4.32 -6.52 15.77
CA ARG A 190 3.78 -6.98 14.47
C ARG A 190 2.95 -5.90 13.81
N TRP A 191 3.12 -5.81 12.52
CA TRP A 191 2.54 -4.77 11.68
C TRP A 191 1.80 -5.40 10.51
N THR A 192 0.62 -4.89 10.20
CA THR A 192 -0.05 -5.19 8.94
C THR A 192 0.42 -4.21 7.88
N LEU A 193 0.70 -4.70 6.69
CA LEU A 193 1.10 -3.86 5.56
C LEU A 193 -0.07 -3.67 4.61
N THR A 194 -0.45 -2.43 4.39
CA THR A 194 -1.41 -2.06 3.34
C THR A 194 -0.65 -1.33 2.25
N ARG A 195 -0.65 -1.88 1.04
CA ARG A 195 -0.06 -1.20 -0.09
C ARG A 195 -0.88 0.04 -0.39
N THR A 196 -0.27 1.21 -0.23
CA THR A 196 -0.87 2.46 -0.69
C THR A 196 -0.48 2.62 -2.15
N VAL A 197 -1.33 2.17 -3.03
CA VAL A 197 -1.22 2.61 -4.42
C VAL A 197 -1.48 4.12 -4.40
N LEU A 198 -0.61 4.93 -5.05
CA LEU A 198 -1.10 6.21 -5.55
C LEU A 198 -2.46 5.90 -6.15
N ALA A 199 -3.51 6.53 -5.66
CA ALA A 199 -4.82 6.35 -6.24
C ALA A 199 -4.81 6.89 -7.68
N THR A 200 -4.29 6.11 -8.61
CA THR A 200 -5.12 5.79 -9.74
C THR A 200 -6.31 5.12 -9.10
N ARG A 201 -7.47 5.74 -9.18
CA ARG A 201 -8.76 5.18 -8.73
C ARG A 201 -8.89 3.75 -9.28
N ASN A 202 -8.40 2.78 -8.55
CA ASN A 202 -8.55 1.36 -8.85
C ASN A 202 -9.23 0.73 -7.65
N GLY A 203 -10.51 1.02 -7.55
CA GLY A 203 -11.44 0.00 -7.08
C GLY A 203 -11.30 -1.18 -8.04
N ALA A 204 -11.13 -2.39 -7.50
CA ALA A 204 -11.10 -3.67 -8.21
C ALA A 204 -10.16 -3.69 -9.43
N ALA A 205 -9.45 -4.78 -9.70
CA ALA A 205 -8.61 -4.96 -10.89
C ALA A 205 -9.22 -4.19 -12.05
N SER A 206 -8.48 -3.20 -12.61
CA SER A 206 -9.08 -2.30 -13.61
C SER A 206 -9.83 -3.16 -14.61
N PRO A 207 -11.13 -2.97 -14.80
CA PRO A 207 -11.93 -3.83 -15.67
C PRO A 207 -11.54 -3.66 -17.15
N VAL A 208 -10.44 -2.94 -17.42
CA VAL A 208 -9.95 -2.64 -18.76
C VAL A 208 -8.42 -2.71 -18.77
N TRP A 209 -7.85 -3.40 -19.75
CA TRP A 209 -6.42 -3.40 -20.01
C TRP A 209 -6.17 -2.74 -21.39
N LEU A 210 -5.08 -1.97 -21.52
CA LEU A 210 -4.81 -1.14 -22.69
C LEU A 210 -3.35 -1.31 -23.16
N GLN A 211 -3.16 -1.60 -24.45
CA GLN A 211 -1.86 -1.63 -25.11
C GLN A 211 -1.91 -0.87 -26.42
N ALA A 212 -0.86 -0.14 -26.76
CA ALA A 212 -0.68 0.55 -28.03
C ALA A 212 0.44 -0.10 -28.85
N TYR A 213 0.20 -0.31 -30.15
CA TYR A 213 1.19 -0.89 -31.08
C TYR A 213 0.94 -0.44 -32.55
N PRO A 214 2.01 -0.36 -33.37
CA PRO A 214 3.41 -0.52 -33.03
C PRO A 214 3.89 0.57 -32.07
N ASN A 215 4.95 0.29 -31.32
CA ASN A 215 5.63 1.28 -30.48
C ASN A 215 7.14 1.06 -30.57
N PRO A 216 7.90 1.94 -31.23
CA PRO A 216 7.47 3.25 -31.79
C PRO A 216 6.48 3.14 -32.95
N ALA A 217 5.63 4.18 -33.08
CA ALA A 217 4.70 4.35 -34.17
C ALA A 217 5.38 5.07 -35.34
N THR A 218 5.14 4.58 -36.58
CA THR A 218 5.72 5.16 -37.78
C THR A 218 4.86 6.31 -38.30
N PRO A 219 5.44 7.41 -38.82
CA PRO A 219 4.69 8.51 -39.39
C PRO A 219 3.70 8.05 -40.48
N GLY A 220 2.48 8.55 -40.40
CA GLY A 220 1.43 8.24 -41.39
C GLY A 220 0.76 6.86 -41.23
N GLN A 221 1.23 6.01 -40.31
CA GLN A 221 0.55 4.77 -39.97
C GLN A 221 -0.37 4.95 -38.78
N ALA A 222 -1.49 4.21 -38.78
CA ALA A 222 -2.41 4.23 -37.69
C ALA A 222 -1.81 3.48 -36.44
N LEU A 223 -2.02 4.01 -35.25
CA LEU A 223 -1.71 3.34 -34.02
C LEU A 223 -2.87 2.42 -33.61
N ASN A 224 -2.59 1.14 -33.43
CA ASN A 224 -3.58 0.20 -32.95
C ASN A 224 -3.59 0.19 -31.43
N LEU A 225 -4.78 0.14 -30.85
CA LEU A 225 -4.99 -0.12 -29.43
C LEU A 225 -5.64 -1.48 -29.27
N ARG A 226 -5.09 -2.30 -28.42
CA ARG A 226 -5.75 -3.51 -27.90
C ARG A 226 -6.30 -3.20 -26.51
N VAL A 227 -7.61 -3.33 -26.38
CA VAL A 227 -8.33 -3.08 -25.13
C VAL A 227 -9.01 -4.37 -24.71
N GLU A 228 -8.72 -4.86 -23.51
CA GLU A 228 -9.45 -5.98 -22.90
C GLU A 228 -10.40 -5.42 -21.83
N ALA A 229 -11.71 -5.44 -22.10
CA ALA A 229 -12.72 -4.92 -21.20
C ALA A 229 -13.48 -6.04 -20.49
N GLN A 230 -13.69 -5.90 -19.19
CA GLN A 230 -14.48 -6.85 -18.37
C GLN A 230 -15.97 -6.52 -18.36
N ARG A 231 -16.36 -5.37 -18.87
CA ARG A 231 -17.77 -4.96 -19.00
C ARG A 231 -17.98 -4.18 -20.30
N SER A 232 -19.18 -4.29 -20.87
CA SER A 232 -19.55 -3.49 -22.04
C SER A 232 -19.92 -2.06 -21.63
N GLY A 233 -19.78 -1.11 -22.55
CA GLY A 233 -20.21 0.27 -22.36
C GLY A 233 -19.33 1.30 -23.06
N PRO A 234 -19.71 2.58 -22.96
CA PRO A 234 -18.97 3.68 -23.61
C PRO A 234 -17.60 3.87 -22.94
N ALA A 235 -16.63 4.24 -23.77
CA ALA A 235 -15.28 4.60 -23.36
C ALA A 235 -14.79 5.83 -24.10
N ASP A 236 -14.05 6.69 -23.40
CA ASP A 236 -13.35 7.84 -23.97
C ASP A 236 -11.85 7.53 -24.05
N ILE A 237 -11.26 7.77 -25.21
CA ILE A 237 -9.83 7.63 -25.47
C ILE A 237 -9.25 9.01 -25.73
N GLU A 238 -8.21 9.37 -24.98
CA GLU A 238 -7.49 10.63 -25.13
C GLU A 238 -6.03 10.36 -25.43
N VAL A 239 -5.42 11.17 -26.30
CA VAL A 239 -3.97 11.22 -26.52
C VAL A 239 -3.46 12.55 -25.98
N ILE A 240 -2.43 12.47 -25.15
CA ILE A 240 -1.85 13.59 -24.42
C ILE A 240 -0.38 13.68 -24.80
N ASP A 241 0.09 14.87 -25.16
CA ASP A 241 1.49 15.12 -25.48
C ASP A 241 2.40 15.25 -24.24
N GLY A 242 3.70 15.36 -24.45
CA GLY A 242 4.69 15.51 -23.38
C GLY A 242 4.55 16.79 -22.54
N LEU A 243 3.74 17.76 -22.96
CA LEU A 243 3.41 18.98 -22.22
C LEU A 243 2.09 18.87 -21.45
N GLY A 244 1.45 17.69 -21.50
CA GLY A 244 0.17 17.45 -20.81
C GLY A 244 -1.06 17.95 -21.59
N ARG A 245 -0.92 18.41 -22.83
CA ARG A 245 -2.02 18.90 -23.66
C ARG A 245 -2.71 17.72 -24.34
N ARG A 246 -4.05 17.69 -24.33
CA ARG A 246 -4.83 16.72 -25.10
C ARG A 246 -4.79 17.08 -26.58
N VAL A 247 -4.18 16.22 -27.39
CA VAL A 247 -4.00 16.41 -28.84
C VAL A 247 -4.99 15.59 -29.68
N HIS A 248 -5.61 14.55 -29.11
CA HIS A 248 -6.64 13.76 -29.79
C HIS A 248 -7.66 13.23 -28.77
N ARG A 249 -8.92 13.07 -29.20
CA ARG A 249 -9.99 12.41 -28.44
C ARG A 249 -10.85 11.57 -29.37
N GLN A 250 -11.20 10.37 -28.92
CA GLN A 250 -12.08 9.45 -29.63
C GLN A 250 -13.01 8.77 -28.62
N GLN A 251 -14.26 8.53 -29.01
CA GLN A 251 -15.19 7.71 -28.25
C GLN A 251 -15.35 6.34 -28.92
N ALA A 252 -15.52 5.32 -28.10
CA ALA A 252 -15.79 3.96 -28.53
C ALA A 252 -16.78 3.29 -27.59
N THR A 253 -17.50 2.28 -28.08
CA THR A 253 -18.28 1.39 -27.25
C THR A 253 -17.53 0.07 -27.14
N LEU A 254 -17.14 -0.32 -25.94
CA LEU A 254 -16.42 -1.58 -25.69
C LEU A 254 -17.43 -2.71 -25.45
N ALA A 255 -17.10 -3.90 -25.96
CA ALA A 255 -17.71 -5.16 -25.58
C ALA A 255 -16.88 -5.85 -24.50
N VAL A 256 -17.44 -6.81 -23.77
CA VAL A 256 -16.65 -7.68 -22.87
C VAL A 256 -15.64 -8.46 -23.69
N GLY A 257 -14.37 -8.50 -23.25
CA GLY A 257 -13.24 -9.12 -23.94
C GLY A 257 -12.43 -8.17 -24.79
N GLY A 258 -11.81 -8.68 -25.85
CA GLY A 258 -10.89 -7.96 -26.70
C GLY A 258 -11.58 -6.98 -27.66
N ASN A 259 -11.16 -5.71 -27.61
CA ASN A 259 -11.63 -4.64 -28.48
C ASN A 259 -10.45 -4.03 -29.23
N PRO A 260 -10.27 -4.31 -30.53
CA PRO A 260 -9.29 -3.61 -31.36
C PRO A 260 -9.83 -2.22 -31.71
N LEU A 261 -9.05 -1.19 -31.40
CA LEU A 261 -9.34 0.19 -31.78
C LEU A 261 -8.19 0.76 -32.59
N VAL A 262 -8.45 1.78 -33.39
CA VAL A 262 -7.45 2.42 -34.21
C VAL A 262 -7.46 3.93 -33.93
N LEU A 263 -6.28 4.50 -33.70
CA LEU A 263 -6.08 5.93 -33.56
C LEU A 263 -5.33 6.49 -34.78
N ALA A 264 -5.85 7.56 -35.36
CA ALA A 264 -5.14 8.31 -36.37
C ALA A 264 -4.01 9.12 -35.75
N THR A 265 -2.77 8.86 -36.14
CA THR A 265 -1.57 9.54 -35.63
C THR A 265 -0.93 10.48 -36.68
N SER A 266 -1.53 10.60 -37.84
CA SER A 266 -0.99 11.37 -38.98
C SER A 266 -0.70 12.84 -38.68
N ASN A 267 -1.39 13.42 -37.70
CA ASN A 267 -1.26 14.82 -37.29
C ASN A 267 -0.40 15.01 -36.03
N LEU A 268 0.22 13.95 -35.54
CA LEU A 268 1.07 14.01 -34.35
C LEU A 268 2.52 14.28 -34.77
N ALA A 269 3.16 15.24 -34.14
CA ALA A 269 4.60 15.46 -34.28
C ALA A 269 5.42 14.33 -33.66
N PRO A 270 6.68 14.12 -34.07
CA PRO A 270 7.56 13.20 -33.37
C PRO A 270 7.66 13.52 -31.86
N GLY A 271 7.52 12.50 -31.04
CA GLY A 271 7.57 12.69 -29.59
C GLY A 271 6.94 11.56 -28.79
N LEU A 272 6.98 11.72 -27.44
CA LEU A 272 6.34 10.82 -26.48
C LEU A 272 4.89 11.24 -26.25
N TYR A 273 3.99 10.29 -26.30
CA TYR A 273 2.55 10.48 -26.06
C TYR A 273 2.02 9.49 -25.03
N LEU A 274 1.02 9.93 -24.26
CA LEU A 274 0.24 9.11 -23.36
C LEU A 274 -1.14 8.88 -23.95
N VAL A 275 -1.53 7.61 -24.11
CA VAL A 275 -2.92 7.23 -24.42
C VAL A 275 -3.63 6.95 -23.08
N ARG A 276 -4.75 7.61 -22.87
CA ARG A 276 -5.61 7.40 -21.68
C ARG A 276 -6.99 6.95 -22.13
N LEU A 277 -7.48 5.87 -21.54
CA LEU A 277 -8.80 5.32 -21.77
C LEU A 277 -9.62 5.40 -20.47
N HIS A 278 -10.82 5.96 -20.58
CA HIS A 278 -11.80 6.03 -19.50
C HIS A 278 -13.01 5.18 -19.84
N GLN A 279 -13.41 4.26 -18.97
CA GLN A 279 -14.66 3.53 -19.05
C GLN A 279 -15.39 3.56 -17.70
N GLY A 280 -16.37 4.44 -17.55
CA GLY A 280 -16.95 4.76 -16.24
C GLY A 280 -15.88 5.29 -15.29
N ASP A 281 -15.74 4.67 -14.13
CA ASP A 281 -14.70 5.03 -13.15
C ASP A 281 -13.32 4.41 -13.43
N ALA A 282 -13.24 3.49 -14.40
CA ALA A 282 -11.99 2.83 -14.77
C ALA A 282 -11.14 3.73 -15.69
N ILE A 283 -9.85 3.88 -15.35
CA ILE A 283 -8.88 4.62 -16.15
C ILE A 283 -7.69 3.70 -16.42
N GLN A 284 -7.31 3.58 -17.70
CA GLN A 284 -6.09 2.91 -18.13
C GLN A 284 -5.22 3.85 -18.94
N GLN A 285 -3.92 3.62 -18.87
CA GLN A 285 -2.93 4.45 -19.60
C GLN A 285 -1.84 3.57 -20.18
N THR A 286 -1.40 3.94 -21.38
CA THR A 286 -0.21 3.38 -22.02
C THR A 286 0.54 4.48 -22.75
N GLN A 287 1.82 4.28 -23.03
CA GLN A 287 2.65 5.26 -23.72
C GLN A 287 3.04 4.73 -25.09
N PHE A 288 3.22 5.64 -26.05
CA PHE A 288 3.87 5.33 -27.31
C PHE A 288 4.77 6.49 -27.77
N ILE A 289 5.74 6.15 -28.62
CA ILE A 289 6.64 7.11 -29.26
C ILE A 289 6.19 7.24 -30.71
N GLN A 290 5.90 8.46 -31.16
CA GLN A 290 5.72 8.80 -32.54
C GLN A 290 7.09 9.17 -33.14
N GLN A 291 7.50 8.52 -34.22
CA GLN A 291 8.71 8.87 -34.97
C GLN A 291 8.46 10.01 -35.96
#